data_8fd2e6c2d00c0955cc156d04ecbb4af7
#
_entry.id   8fd2e6c2d00c0955cc156d04ecbb4af7
#
_cell.length_a   1.000
_cell.length_b   1.000
_cell.length_c   1.000
_cell.angle_alpha   90.00
_cell.angle_beta   90.00
_cell.angle_gamma   90.00
#
_symmetry.space_group_name_H-M   'P 1'
#
loop_
_entity.id
_entity.type
_entity.pdbx_description
1 polymer ?
#
loop_
_entity_poly.entity_id
_entity_poly.type
_entity_poly.pdbx_seq_one_letter_code
_entity_poly.pdbx_strand_id
1 'polypeptide(L)'
;MKIFNDMDMQLEEFQPIEPGKVKMYACGPTVYNYIHVGNARPIVIFDVLRRYFEYRGYEVTFVQNFTDVDDKIIHRANEEGVTSDQIAEKYIAEYWKDVTALGVRPATVHPKATENIGQIIKIVKTLIEKGYAYEVNGDVYYRTLKFAGYGKLSHQPIEDLQSGARIDVNDVKENPLDFALWKAAKPGEPSWNSPWGAGRPGWHIECSAMSNRYLGKTIDIHCGGSDLAFPHHENEIAQSEAANGCKFVNYWMHNGFINVDNRKMSKSLGNFFTVREAAGVYGYDCIRMFILMSHYRSPLNYSGEILMQAKAALERLSTAKDNLDFFCRNGADGEMTPAEAETLASLGVYRQKFCDAMDDDFNTADAISAIFELVREINSAVSPNAHPTKALAEGCRALYLELSDVLGIPFAEKKDELTSEQEALFNARKDARKAKNWAESDRIRDELKAQGILVEDTPQGMKWKRI
;
A
#
# COMPACT_ATOMS: atom_id res chain seq x y z
N MET A 1 -5.93 -16.96 -11.49
CA MET A 1 -5.75 -15.54 -11.06
C MET A 1 -5.62 -14.70 -12.30
N LYS A 2 -6.41 -13.65 -12.40
CA LYS A 2 -6.38 -12.70 -13.53
C LYS A 2 -5.90 -11.34 -13.06
N ILE A 3 -5.19 -10.62 -13.93
CA ILE A 3 -4.68 -9.28 -13.69
C ILE A 3 -5.06 -8.41 -14.89
N PHE A 4 -5.55 -7.22 -14.64
CA PHE A 4 -5.74 -6.24 -15.69
C PHE A 4 -4.39 -5.64 -16.09
N ASN A 5 -4.01 -5.88 -17.34
CA ASN A 5 -2.76 -5.37 -17.89
C ASN A 5 -3.03 -4.08 -18.66
N ASP A 6 -2.52 -2.95 -18.13
CA ASP A 6 -2.72 -1.65 -18.77
C ASP A 6 -2.01 -1.56 -20.13
N MET A 7 -1.01 -2.42 -20.40
CA MET A 7 -0.36 -2.47 -21.71
C MET A 7 -1.34 -2.91 -22.82
N ASP A 8 -2.19 -3.90 -22.53
CA ASP A 8 -3.10 -4.50 -23.49
C ASP A 8 -4.56 -4.13 -23.21
N MET A 9 -4.81 -3.36 -22.14
CA MET A 9 -6.13 -2.89 -21.68
C MET A 9 -7.14 -4.01 -21.48
N GLN A 10 -6.69 -5.17 -20.96
CA GLN A 10 -7.54 -6.34 -20.76
C GLN A 10 -7.13 -7.17 -19.54
N LEU A 11 -8.06 -8.00 -19.08
CA LEU A 11 -7.81 -9.01 -18.06
C LEU A 11 -7.08 -10.20 -18.66
N GLU A 12 -5.92 -10.55 -18.09
CA GLU A 12 -5.08 -11.66 -18.54
C GLU A 12 -4.85 -12.66 -17.41
N GLU A 13 -4.72 -13.95 -17.75
CA GLU A 13 -4.27 -14.96 -16.79
C GLU A 13 -2.82 -14.70 -16.41
N PHE A 14 -2.56 -14.57 -15.11
CA PHE A 14 -1.21 -14.34 -14.62
C PHE A 14 -0.31 -15.55 -14.85
N GLN A 15 0.78 -15.32 -15.57
CA GLN A 15 1.80 -16.31 -15.86
C GLN A 15 3.17 -15.75 -15.41
N PRO A 16 3.76 -16.23 -14.30
CA PRO A 16 5.05 -15.74 -13.86
C PRO A 16 6.17 -16.19 -14.78
N ILE A 17 7.25 -15.39 -14.89
CA ILE A 17 8.45 -15.73 -15.65
C ILE A 17 9.10 -17.00 -15.10
N GLU A 18 9.18 -17.11 -13.78
CA GLU A 18 9.68 -18.31 -13.08
C GLU A 18 8.52 -18.94 -12.29
N PRO A 19 8.20 -20.23 -12.50
CA PRO A 19 7.13 -20.89 -11.75
C PRO A 19 7.31 -20.74 -10.23
N GLY A 20 6.26 -20.29 -9.55
CA GLY A 20 6.26 -20.10 -8.10
C GLY A 20 6.96 -18.82 -7.62
N LYS A 21 7.49 -17.97 -8.50
CA LYS A 21 8.14 -16.71 -8.13
C LYS A 21 7.48 -15.53 -8.83
N VAL A 22 7.53 -14.35 -8.19
CA VAL A 22 7.03 -13.10 -8.75
C VAL A 22 8.07 -12.01 -8.54
N LYS A 23 8.47 -11.35 -9.63
CA LYS A 23 9.35 -10.17 -9.65
C LYS A 23 8.50 -8.93 -9.83
N MET A 24 8.44 -8.09 -8.80
CA MET A 24 7.56 -6.94 -8.73
C MET A 24 8.35 -5.66 -8.46
N TYR A 25 8.09 -4.61 -9.22
CA TYR A 25 8.65 -3.28 -9.02
C TYR A 25 7.53 -2.24 -8.85
N ALA A 26 7.66 -1.37 -7.88
CA ALA A 26 6.81 -0.19 -7.73
C ALA A 26 7.67 1.07 -7.65
N CYS A 27 7.32 2.11 -8.43
CA CYS A 27 7.96 3.40 -8.28
C CYS A 27 7.69 3.98 -6.90
N GLY A 28 8.76 4.27 -6.18
CA GLY A 28 8.70 4.85 -4.85
C GLY A 28 8.59 6.38 -4.87
N PRO A 29 8.41 7.01 -3.72
CA PRO A 29 8.25 8.46 -3.64
C PRO A 29 9.57 9.21 -3.83
N THR A 30 9.48 10.43 -4.35
CA THR A 30 10.53 11.44 -4.22
C THR A 30 10.49 11.98 -2.78
N VAL A 31 11.59 11.82 -2.05
CA VAL A 31 11.65 12.04 -0.59
C VAL A 31 12.02 13.48 -0.24
N TYR A 32 11.14 14.43 -0.57
CA TYR A 32 11.30 15.85 -0.29
C TYR A 32 10.28 16.41 0.71
N ASN A 33 9.25 15.65 1.05
CA ASN A 33 8.17 16.06 1.95
C ASN A 33 7.46 14.82 2.53
N TYR A 34 6.57 15.04 3.51
CA TYR A 34 5.65 14.01 4.00
C TYR A 34 4.80 13.45 2.85
N ILE A 35 4.52 12.14 2.91
CA ILE A 35 3.62 11.51 1.95
C ILE A 35 2.19 12.01 2.15
N HIS A 36 1.50 12.23 1.04
CA HIS A 36 0.08 12.58 1.03
C HIS A 36 -0.81 11.35 0.81
N VAL A 37 -2.11 11.48 1.05
CA VAL A 37 -3.08 10.37 0.94
C VAL A 37 -3.01 9.71 -0.46
N GLY A 38 -2.76 10.49 -1.52
CA GLY A 38 -2.57 9.96 -2.88
C GLY A 38 -1.35 9.05 -3.01
N ASN A 39 -0.24 9.33 -2.30
CA ASN A 39 0.93 8.44 -2.26
C ASN A 39 0.66 7.18 -1.43
N ALA A 40 -0.16 7.27 -0.39
CA ALA A 40 -0.50 6.12 0.44
C ALA A 40 -1.25 5.05 -0.34
N ARG A 41 -2.05 5.43 -1.33
CA ARG A 41 -2.86 4.49 -2.11
C ARG A 41 -2.03 3.40 -2.81
N PRO A 42 -1.07 3.71 -3.70
CA PRO A 42 -0.21 2.69 -4.32
C PRO A 42 0.57 1.89 -3.27
N ILE A 43 1.06 2.54 -2.22
CA ILE A 43 1.85 1.88 -1.17
C ILE A 43 1.02 0.78 -0.48
N VAL A 44 -0.22 1.08 -0.10
CA VAL A 44 -1.14 0.12 0.55
C VAL A 44 -1.59 -0.96 -0.43
N ILE A 45 -1.99 -0.59 -1.65
CA ILE A 45 -2.49 -1.55 -2.65
C ILE A 45 -1.41 -2.57 -3.02
N PHE A 46 -0.18 -2.13 -3.27
CA PHE A 46 0.89 -3.04 -3.69
C PHE A 46 1.48 -3.85 -2.53
N ASP A 47 1.32 -3.40 -1.27
CA ASP A 47 1.53 -4.24 -0.10
C ASP A 47 0.51 -5.41 -0.06
N VAL A 48 -0.77 -5.14 -0.32
CA VAL A 48 -1.81 -6.18 -0.38
C VAL A 48 -1.59 -7.13 -1.55
N LEU A 49 -1.21 -6.61 -2.72
CA LEU A 49 -0.86 -7.41 -3.88
C LEU A 49 0.25 -8.43 -3.54
N ARG A 50 1.34 -7.94 -2.94
CA ARG A 50 2.43 -8.80 -2.46
C ARG A 50 1.93 -9.84 -1.46
N ARG A 51 1.17 -9.44 -0.43
CA ARG A 51 0.63 -10.35 0.59
C ARG A 51 -0.24 -11.43 -0.02
N TYR A 52 -1.05 -11.10 -1.01
CA TYR A 52 -1.90 -12.08 -1.67
C TYR A 52 -1.10 -13.08 -2.52
N PHE A 53 -0.09 -12.64 -3.27
CA PHE A 53 0.82 -13.57 -3.96
C PHE A 53 1.51 -14.52 -2.97
N GLU A 54 2.02 -14.01 -1.86
CA GLU A 54 2.63 -14.83 -0.81
C GLU A 54 1.61 -15.82 -0.21
N TYR A 55 0.37 -15.39 0.05
CA TYR A 55 -0.72 -16.24 0.50
C TYR A 55 -1.05 -17.35 -0.50
N ARG A 56 -0.93 -17.09 -1.80
CA ARG A 56 -1.11 -18.07 -2.88
C ARG A 56 0.14 -18.95 -3.11
N GLY A 57 1.16 -18.82 -2.26
CA GLY A 57 2.35 -19.66 -2.25
C GLY A 57 3.49 -19.21 -3.17
N TYR A 58 3.44 -17.97 -3.71
CA TYR A 58 4.53 -17.42 -4.50
C TYR A 58 5.64 -16.83 -3.61
N GLU A 59 6.89 -17.01 -4.02
CA GLU A 59 8.04 -16.26 -3.51
C GLU A 59 8.09 -14.90 -4.23
N VAL A 60 7.83 -13.81 -3.49
CA VAL A 60 7.75 -12.46 -4.08
C VAL A 60 9.05 -11.68 -3.82
N THR A 61 9.74 -11.29 -4.87
CA THR A 61 10.81 -10.28 -4.80
C THR A 61 10.22 -8.93 -5.19
N PHE A 62 9.93 -8.11 -4.17
CA PHE A 62 9.35 -6.77 -4.34
C PHE A 62 10.41 -5.69 -4.15
N VAL A 63 10.58 -4.83 -5.14
CA VAL A 63 11.49 -3.67 -5.10
C VAL A 63 10.68 -2.40 -5.17
N GLN A 64 10.93 -1.48 -4.23
CA GLN A 64 10.36 -0.13 -4.24
C GLN A 64 11.46 0.87 -3.90
N ASN A 65 11.79 1.75 -4.82
CA ASN A 65 12.91 2.68 -4.65
C ASN A 65 12.54 3.91 -3.81
N PHE A 66 13.60 4.64 -3.44
CA PHE A 66 13.51 6.06 -3.07
C PHE A 66 14.23 6.90 -4.12
N THR A 67 13.52 7.89 -4.68
CA THR A 67 14.15 8.97 -5.43
C THR A 67 14.68 9.97 -4.43
N ASP A 68 15.96 9.87 -4.11
CA ASP A 68 16.68 10.66 -3.11
C ASP A 68 17.55 11.76 -3.71
N VAL A 69 17.51 11.96 -5.02
CA VAL A 69 18.10 13.07 -5.76
C VAL A 69 17.12 13.55 -6.85
N ASP A 70 16.63 14.79 -6.73
CA ASP A 70 15.65 15.39 -7.65
C ASP A 70 15.64 16.92 -7.47
N ASP A 71 15.14 17.65 -8.47
CA ASP A 71 15.00 19.11 -8.42
C ASP A 71 14.19 19.57 -7.18
N LYS A 72 13.15 18.81 -6.76
CA LYS A 72 12.31 19.14 -5.59
C LYS A 72 13.09 19.01 -4.28
N ILE A 73 13.98 18.01 -4.18
CA ILE A 73 14.84 17.81 -3.02
C ILE A 73 15.86 18.94 -2.92
N ILE A 74 16.51 19.30 -4.04
CA ILE A 74 17.48 20.39 -4.12
C ILE A 74 16.81 21.72 -3.74
N HIS A 75 15.63 22.00 -4.28
CA HIS A 75 14.88 23.21 -3.94
C HIS A 75 14.55 23.27 -2.45
N ARG A 76 14.06 22.17 -1.87
CA ARG A 76 13.75 22.07 -0.45
C ARG A 76 14.99 22.23 0.44
N ALA A 77 16.12 21.66 0.04
CA ALA A 77 17.38 21.79 0.75
C ALA A 77 17.84 23.26 0.79
N ASN A 78 17.72 23.98 -0.34
CA ASN A 78 18.04 25.40 -0.41
C ASN A 78 17.10 26.25 0.46
N GLU A 79 15.79 25.94 0.49
CA GLU A 79 14.83 26.63 1.37
C GLU A 79 15.13 26.44 2.86
N GLU A 80 15.53 25.22 3.26
CA GLU A 80 15.82 24.89 4.67
C GLU A 80 17.29 25.19 5.05
N GLY A 81 18.17 25.56 4.11
CA GLY A 81 19.58 25.83 4.35
C GLY A 81 20.40 24.61 4.78
N VAL A 82 20.03 23.42 4.25
CA VAL A 82 20.64 22.13 4.54
C VAL A 82 21.08 21.42 3.24
N THR A 83 21.71 20.24 3.34
CA THR A 83 22.09 19.46 2.15
C THR A 83 20.89 18.64 1.61
N SER A 84 20.94 18.26 0.32
CA SER A 84 19.96 17.36 -0.29
C SER A 84 19.89 16.01 0.44
N ASP A 85 21.04 15.47 0.86
CA ASP A 85 21.11 14.21 1.60
C ASP A 85 20.36 14.31 2.94
N GLN A 86 20.52 15.43 3.67
CA GLN A 86 19.80 15.66 4.94
C GLN A 86 18.29 15.72 4.73
N ILE A 87 17.82 16.33 3.63
CA ILE A 87 16.39 16.32 3.27
C ILE A 87 15.93 14.90 2.97
N ALA A 88 16.65 14.17 2.13
CA ALA A 88 16.28 12.80 1.75
C ALA A 88 16.22 11.88 2.97
N GLU A 89 17.25 11.88 3.83
CA GLU A 89 17.28 11.06 5.05
C GLU A 89 16.13 11.41 6.02
N LYS A 90 15.87 12.71 6.22
CA LYS A 90 14.75 13.19 7.04
C LYS A 90 13.43 12.62 6.54
N TYR A 91 13.13 12.76 5.25
CA TYR A 91 11.83 12.34 4.73
C TYR A 91 11.72 10.83 4.47
N ILE A 92 12.81 10.10 4.29
CA ILE A 92 12.83 8.64 4.37
C ILE A 92 12.45 8.17 5.79
N ALA A 93 13.01 8.79 6.82
CA ALA A 93 12.66 8.46 8.20
C ALA A 93 11.19 8.76 8.52
N GLU A 94 10.65 9.88 8.01
CA GLU A 94 9.25 10.24 8.17
C GLU A 94 8.31 9.32 7.34
N TYR A 95 8.73 8.90 6.13
CA TYR A 95 8.04 7.90 5.33
C TYR A 95 7.84 6.60 6.12
N TRP A 96 8.89 6.09 6.75
CA TRP A 96 8.82 4.85 7.53
C TRP A 96 7.85 4.94 8.71
N LYS A 97 7.74 6.08 9.36
CA LYS A 97 6.76 6.28 10.43
C LYS A 97 5.32 6.12 9.90
N ASP A 98 5.03 6.80 8.80
CA ASP A 98 3.67 6.79 8.22
C ASP A 98 3.30 5.42 7.64
N VAL A 99 4.18 4.78 6.86
CA VAL A 99 3.85 3.50 6.21
C VAL A 99 3.80 2.33 7.20
N THR A 100 4.63 2.36 8.25
CA THR A 100 4.56 1.36 9.34
C THR A 100 3.24 1.50 10.08
N ALA A 101 2.82 2.73 10.38
CA ALA A 101 1.53 2.99 11.02
C ALA A 101 0.32 2.59 10.14
N LEU A 102 0.46 2.67 8.80
CA LEU A 102 -0.51 2.12 7.84
C LEU A 102 -0.52 0.59 7.77
N GLY A 103 0.35 -0.12 8.49
CA GLY A 103 0.45 -1.58 8.47
C GLY A 103 1.12 -2.13 7.19
N VAL A 104 1.84 -1.30 6.45
CA VAL A 104 2.58 -1.70 5.24
C VAL A 104 3.87 -2.40 5.62
N ARG A 105 4.14 -3.55 5.02
CA ARG A 105 5.40 -4.29 5.18
C ARG A 105 6.48 -3.71 4.27
N PRO A 106 7.73 -3.58 4.72
CA PRO A 106 8.84 -3.17 3.86
C PRO A 106 8.93 -4.06 2.62
N ALA A 107 9.26 -3.49 1.46
CA ALA A 107 9.58 -4.27 0.27
C ALA A 107 10.84 -5.14 0.52
N THR A 108 11.12 -6.09 -0.36
CA THR A 108 12.33 -6.93 -0.26
C THR A 108 13.59 -6.06 -0.34
N VAL A 109 13.54 -5.02 -1.19
CA VAL A 109 14.63 -4.05 -1.33
C VAL A 109 14.05 -2.65 -1.52
N HIS A 110 14.62 -1.67 -0.83
CA HIS A 110 14.34 -0.24 -1.03
C HIS A 110 15.63 0.48 -1.49
N PRO A 111 15.98 0.38 -2.79
CA PRO A 111 17.19 1.02 -3.29
C PRO A 111 17.02 2.54 -3.38
N LYS A 112 18.11 3.28 -3.12
CA LYS A 112 18.19 4.72 -3.37
C LYS A 112 18.80 5.00 -4.72
N ALA A 113 18.35 6.04 -5.42
CA ALA A 113 18.93 6.44 -6.70
C ALA A 113 20.43 6.76 -6.57
N THR A 114 20.83 7.46 -5.48
CA THR A 114 22.23 7.82 -5.21
C THR A 114 23.16 6.60 -5.02
N GLU A 115 22.65 5.47 -4.55
CA GLU A 115 23.39 4.22 -4.39
C GLU A 115 23.51 3.42 -5.71
N ASN A 116 22.86 3.89 -6.78
CA ASN A 116 22.75 3.19 -8.06
C ASN A 116 23.35 3.97 -9.24
N ILE A 117 24.08 5.05 -8.98
CA ILE A 117 24.69 5.92 -10.02
C ILE A 117 25.51 5.14 -11.06
N GLY A 118 26.30 4.16 -10.62
CA GLY A 118 27.09 3.33 -11.54
C GLY A 118 26.23 2.51 -12.52
N GLN A 119 25.08 2.02 -12.05
CA GLN A 119 24.13 1.29 -12.91
C GLN A 119 23.40 2.22 -13.88
N ILE A 120 23.04 3.42 -13.41
CA ILE A 120 22.44 4.47 -14.23
C ILE A 120 23.39 4.85 -15.37
N ILE A 121 24.66 5.18 -15.06
CA ILE A 121 25.68 5.52 -16.05
C ILE A 121 25.86 4.39 -17.06
N LYS A 122 25.86 3.12 -16.61
CA LYS A 122 25.99 1.95 -17.49
C LYS A 122 24.87 1.86 -18.51
N ILE A 123 23.59 2.07 -18.08
CA ILE A 123 22.44 2.03 -19.00
C ILE A 123 22.49 3.20 -19.96
N VAL A 124 22.75 4.42 -19.47
CA VAL A 124 22.86 5.62 -20.33
C VAL A 124 23.96 5.44 -21.38
N LYS A 125 25.13 4.90 -21.00
CA LYS A 125 26.21 4.58 -21.94
C LYS A 125 25.76 3.59 -23.02
N THR A 126 25.06 2.52 -22.62
CA THR A 126 24.50 1.54 -23.55
C THR A 126 23.51 2.18 -24.54
N LEU A 127 22.66 3.09 -24.06
CA LEU A 127 21.71 3.81 -24.90
C LEU A 127 22.42 4.72 -25.94
N ILE A 128 23.50 5.40 -25.54
CA ILE A 128 24.33 6.20 -26.46
C ILE A 128 25.00 5.31 -27.50
N GLU A 129 25.64 4.21 -27.08
CA GLU A 129 26.31 3.25 -27.96
C GLU A 129 25.36 2.65 -29.02
N LYS A 130 24.10 2.41 -28.63
CA LYS A 130 23.04 1.95 -29.54
C LYS A 130 22.36 3.10 -30.33
N GLY A 131 22.74 4.34 -30.08
CA GLY A 131 22.25 5.53 -30.74
C GLY A 131 20.86 5.98 -30.30
N TYR A 132 20.29 5.46 -29.19
CA TYR A 132 19.04 5.89 -28.59
C TYR A 132 19.19 7.13 -27.71
N ALA A 133 20.41 7.55 -27.42
CA ALA A 133 20.69 8.75 -26.65
C ALA A 133 21.84 9.57 -27.26
N TYR A 134 21.94 10.83 -26.90
CA TYR A 134 22.99 11.76 -27.33
C TYR A 134 23.36 12.72 -26.22
N GLU A 135 24.62 13.18 -26.25
CA GLU A 135 25.17 14.12 -25.29
C GLU A 135 25.22 15.52 -25.91
N VAL A 136 24.82 16.51 -25.10
CA VAL A 136 24.93 17.94 -25.47
C VAL A 136 25.34 18.72 -24.22
N ASN A 137 26.53 19.34 -24.23
CA ASN A 137 27.04 20.20 -23.16
C ASN A 137 27.05 19.55 -21.75
N GLY A 138 27.29 18.24 -21.69
CA GLY A 138 27.29 17.47 -20.46
C GLY A 138 25.90 16.93 -20.03
N ASP A 139 24.82 17.34 -20.66
CA ASP A 139 23.51 16.69 -20.56
C ASP A 139 23.44 15.50 -21.50
N VAL A 140 22.67 14.47 -21.12
CA VAL A 140 22.35 13.34 -22.01
C VAL A 140 20.85 13.22 -22.15
N TYR A 141 20.38 13.21 -23.41
CA TYR A 141 18.97 13.10 -23.76
C TYR A 141 18.67 11.79 -24.48
N TYR A 142 17.47 11.25 -24.24
CA TYR A 142 16.94 10.09 -24.95
C TYR A 142 16.24 10.55 -26.23
N ARG A 143 16.52 9.87 -27.37
CA ARG A 143 15.85 10.11 -28.66
C ARG A 143 14.53 9.39 -28.72
N THR A 144 13.48 10.04 -28.27
CA THR A 144 12.13 9.44 -28.10
C THR A 144 11.59 8.86 -29.40
N LEU A 145 11.71 9.58 -30.50
CA LEU A 145 11.19 9.14 -31.81
C LEU A 145 11.97 7.96 -32.44
N LYS A 146 13.13 7.62 -31.89
CA LYS A 146 13.87 6.45 -32.35
C LYS A 146 13.30 5.14 -31.83
N PHE A 147 12.56 5.19 -30.73
CA PHE A 147 11.90 4.02 -30.15
C PHE A 147 10.52 3.84 -30.79
N ALA A 148 10.39 2.94 -31.76
CA ALA A 148 9.17 2.74 -32.55
C ALA A 148 7.92 2.38 -31.73
N GLY A 149 8.09 1.86 -30.50
CA GLY A 149 7.00 1.51 -29.60
C GLY A 149 6.65 2.59 -28.58
N TYR A 150 7.13 3.84 -28.72
CA TYR A 150 6.80 4.91 -27.77
C TYR A 150 5.32 5.25 -27.81
N GLY A 151 4.69 5.38 -26.65
CA GLY A 151 3.25 5.62 -26.52
C GLY A 151 2.41 4.35 -26.41
N LYS A 152 3.03 3.14 -26.42
CA LYS A 152 2.30 1.87 -26.39
C LYS A 152 1.58 1.59 -25.05
N LEU A 153 2.11 2.08 -23.91
CA LEU A 153 1.48 1.94 -22.61
C LEU A 153 0.41 3.01 -22.36
N SER A 154 0.72 4.25 -22.74
CA SER A 154 -0.19 5.37 -22.55
C SER A 154 -1.33 5.42 -23.57
N HIS A 155 -1.25 4.62 -24.63
CA HIS A 155 -2.19 4.59 -25.77
C HIS A 155 -2.41 5.96 -26.42
N GLN A 156 -1.41 6.85 -26.33
CA GLN A 156 -1.45 8.21 -26.88
C GLN A 156 -0.70 8.27 -28.20
N PRO A 157 -1.30 8.83 -29.27
CA PRO A 157 -0.60 9.08 -30.52
C PRO A 157 0.59 10.02 -30.31
N ILE A 158 1.70 9.77 -31.00
CA ILE A 158 2.91 10.59 -30.90
C ILE A 158 2.63 12.04 -31.32
N GLU A 159 1.75 12.23 -32.30
CA GLU A 159 1.35 13.56 -32.80
C GLU A 159 0.69 14.40 -31.70
N ASP A 160 -0.15 13.80 -30.86
CA ASP A 160 -0.80 14.49 -29.74
C ASP A 160 0.22 14.87 -28.66
N LEU A 161 1.18 13.99 -28.40
CA LEU A 161 2.28 14.24 -27.46
C LEU A 161 3.19 15.37 -27.93
N GLN A 162 3.46 15.45 -29.24
CA GLN A 162 4.24 16.54 -29.84
C GLN A 162 3.53 17.89 -29.71
N SER A 163 2.21 17.91 -29.93
CA SER A 163 1.42 19.14 -29.82
C SER A 163 1.32 19.65 -28.37
N GLY A 164 1.41 18.77 -27.40
CA GLY A 164 1.39 19.09 -25.96
C GLY A 164 2.78 19.37 -25.34
N ALA A 165 3.86 19.11 -26.08
CA ALA A 165 5.21 19.31 -25.57
C ALA A 165 5.49 20.81 -25.37
N ARG A 166 5.94 21.18 -24.16
CA ARG A 166 6.41 22.56 -23.89
C ARG A 166 7.71 22.80 -24.64
N ILE A 167 7.69 23.70 -25.61
CA ILE A 167 8.90 24.15 -26.30
C ILE A 167 9.55 25.22 -25.41
N ASP A 168 10.61 24.83 -24.69
CA ASP A 168 11.46 25.80 -23.99
C ASP A 168 12.36 26.51 -25.04
N VAL A 169 12.40 27.84 -25.00
CA VAL A 169 13.11 28.69 -25.98
C VAL A 169 14.65 28.47 -26.01
N ASN A 170 15.19 27.75 -25.02
CA ASN A 170 16.61 27.35 -24.92
C ASN A 170 16.85 25.86 -25.15
N ASP A 171 15.99 25.20 -25.92
CA ASP A 171 16.03 23.77 -26.04
C ASP A 171 17.15 23.31 -26.97
N VAL A 172 18.20 22.71 -26.34
CA VAL A 172 19.32 22.07 -27.05
C VAL A 172 18.97 20.66 -27.55
N LYS A 173 17.71 20.23 -27.34
CA LYS A 173 17.23 18.91 -27.70
C LYS A 173 17.02 18.80 -29.22
N GLU A 174 17.32 17.59 -29.75
CA GLU A 174 17.03 17.27 -31.17
C GLU A 174 15.51 17.24 -31.43
N ASN A 175 14.70 16.86 -30.44
CA ASN A 175 13.24 16.83 -30.51
C ASN A 175 12.61 17.25 -29.16
N PRO A 176 11.49 18.01 -29.16
CA PRO A 176 10.81 18.42 -27.92
C PRO A 176 10.37 17.27 -27.00
N LEU A 177 10.11 16.09 -27.54
CA LEU A 177 9.76 14.89 -26.78
C LEU A 177 10.96 14.23 -26.09
N ASP A 178 12.19 14.59 -26.47
CA ASP A 178 13.39 13.99 -25.87
C ASP A 178 13.46 14.37 -24.40
N PHE A 179 13.85 13.42 -23.57
CA PHE A 179 13.88 13.60 -22.12
C PHE A 179 15.28 13.32 -21.56
N ALA A 180 15.60 14.00 -20.46
CA ALA A 180 16.93 13.91 -19.84
C ALA A 180 17.16 12.56 -19.18
N LEU A 181 18.28 11.90 -19.51
CA LEU A 181 18.83 10.73 -18.86
C LEU A 181 19.90 11.09 -17.82
N TRP A 182 20.68 12.15 -18.13
CA TRP A 182 21.71 12.72 -17.28
C TRP A 182 21.68 14.23 -17.39
N LYS A 183 21.77 14.94 -16.30
CA LYS A 183 21.79 16.39 -16.22
C LYS A 183 23.16 16.88 -15.77
N ALA A 184 23.80 17.75 -16.52
CA ALA A 184 25.06 18.38 -16.15
C ALA A 184 24.94 19.10 -14.80
N ALA A 185 26.01 19.05 -14.00
CA ALA A 185 26.03 19.66 -12.69
C ALA A 185 25.89 21.18 -12.77
N LYS A 186 25.03 21.73 -11.91
CA LYS A 186 24.97 23.18 -11.64
C LYS A 186 25.65 23.49 -10.31
N PRO A 187 26.18 24.71 -10.15
CA PRO A 187 26.81 25.11 -8.89
C PRO A 187 25.89 24.88 -7.68
N GLY A 188 26.40 24.15 -6.68
CA GLY A 188 25.66 23.86 -5.43
C GLY A 188 24.73 22.66 -5.49
N GLU A 189 24.56 21.99 -6.65
CA GLU A 189 23.79 20.75 -6.76
C GLU A 189 24.65 19.51 -6.45
N PRO A 190 24.06 18.43 -5.90
CA PRO A 190 24.73 17.14 -5.77
C PRO A 190 25.11 16.62 -7.17
N SER A 191 26.30 16.06 -7.30
CA SER A 191 26.75 15.57 -8.60
C SER A 191 27.74 14.41 -8.48
N TRP A 192 27.80 13.59 -9.53
CA TRP A 192 28.68 12.44 -9.67
C TRP A 192 29.46 12.51 -10.98
N ASN A 193 30.65 11.96 -10.97
CA ASN A 193 31.46 11.88 -12.18
C ASN A 193 30.85 10.87 -13.17
N SER A 194 30.77 11.27 -14.44
CA SER A 194 30.33 10.43 -15.54
C SER A 194 31.22 10.65 -16.77
N PRO A 195 31.10 9.80 -17.82
CA PRO A 195 31.80 9.99 -19.09
C PRO A 195 31.46 11.34 -19.78
N TRP A 196 30.35 11.97 -19.43
CA TRP A 196 29.83 13.22 -19.99
C TRP A 196 30.14 14.44 -19.12
N GLY A 197 30.85 14.24 -18.02
CA GLY A 197 31.18 15.26 -17.02
C GLY A 197 30.45 15.03 -15.71
N ALA A 198 30.64 15.95 -14.76
CA ALA A 198 29.95 15.92 -13.48
C ALA A 198 28.45 16.23 -13.69
N GLY A 199 27.57 15.47 -13.05
CA GLY A 199 26.13 15.61 -13.20
C GLY A 199 25.34 14.69 -12.29
N ARG A 200 24.04 14.59 -12.55
CA ARG A 200 23.09 13.75 -11.82
C ARG A 200 22.09 13.07 -12.77
N PRO A 201 21.44 11.99 -12.31
CA PRO A 201 20.47 11.28 -13.15
C PRO A 201 19.24 12.12 -13.48
N GLY A 202 18.65 11.86 -14.65
CA GLY A 202 17.27 12.20 -14.94
C GLY A 202 16.32 11.29 -14.15
N TRP A 203 15.11 11.75 -13.88
CA TRP A 203 14.15 11.05 -13.03
C TRP A 203 13.75 9.65 -13.54
N HIS A 204 13.61 9.48 -14.86
CA HIS A 204 13.08 8.24 -15.43
C HIS A 204 14.09 7.10 -15.49
N ILE A 205 15.38 7.41 -15.61
CA ILE A 205 16.44 6.40 -15.74
C ILE A 205 16.70 5.64 -14.44
N GLU A 206 16.38 6.24 -13.31
CA GLU A 206 16.60 5.66 -11.98
C GLU A 206 15.87 4.32 -11.83
N CYS A 207 14.56 4.30 -12.11
CA CYS A 207 13.73 3.09 -11.97
C CYS A 207 14.14 2.01 -12.97
N SER A 208 14.46 2.36 -14.22
CA SER A 208 15.01 1.42 -15.21
C SER A 208 16.30 0.77 -14.72
N ALA A 209 17.20 1.56 -14.14
CA ALA A 209 18.49 1.05 -13.66
C ALA A 209 18.34 0.16 -12.42
N MET A 210 17.50 0.58 -11.46
CA MET A 210 17.26 -0.17 -10.23
C MET A 210 16.47 -1.45 -10.49
N SER A 211 15.42 -1.40 -11.32
CA SER A 211 14.68 -2.59 -11.73
C SER A 211 15.59 -3.62 -12.40
N ASN A 212 16.41 -3.18 -13.36
CA ASN A 212 17.36 -4.05 -14.05
C ASN A 212 18.38 -4.70 -13.09
N ARG A 213 18.88 -3.92 -12.12
CA ARG A 213 19.87 -4.39 -11.15
C ARG A 213 19.33 -5.47 -10.21
N TYR A 214 18.14 -5.25 -9.67
CA TYR A 214 17.60 -6.08 -8.58
C TYR A 214 16.67 -7.20 -9.05
N LEU A 215 16.01 -7.02 -10.20
CA LEU A 215 15.01 -7.97 -10.73
C LEU A 215 15.37 -8.57 -12.07
N GLY A 216 16.32 -7.93 -12.80
CA GLY A 216 16.76 -8.40 -14.12
C GLY A 216 16.14 -7.61 -15.28
N LYS A 217 16.37 -8.10 -16.51
CA LYS A 217 16.00 -7.38 -17.73
C LYS A 217 14.50 -7.37 -18.00
N THR A 218 13.83 -8.43 -17.61
CA THR A 218 12.38 -8.60 -17.73
C THR A 218 11.81 -8.95 -16.34
N ILE A 219 10.74 -8.29 -15.96
CA ILE A 219 10.06 -8.50 -14.69
C ILE A 219 8.58 -8.88 -14.90
N ASP A 220 7.98 -9.52 -13.90
CA ASP A 220 6.58 -9.92 -13.99
C ASP A 220 5.65 -8.70 -13.94
N ILE A 221 5.75 -7.89 -12.89
CA ILE A 221 4.83 -6.80 -12.62
C ILE A 221 5.59 -5.50 -12.38
N HIS A 222 5.18 -4.43 -13.06
CA HIS A 222 5.54 -3.05 -12.72
C HIS A 222 4.27 -2.27 -12.38
N CYS A 223 4.30 -1.54 -11.27
CA CYS A 223 3.11 -0.87 -10.75
C CYS A 223 3.38 0.54 -10.24
N GLY A 224 2.31 1.36 -10.21
CA GLY A 224 2.37 2.74 -9.73
C GLY A 224 1.03 3.45 -9.79
N GLY A 225 1.01 4.74 -9.54
CA GLY A 225 -0.16 5.58 -9.77
C GLY A 225 -0.43 5.77 -11.26
N SER A 226 -1.68 5.97 -11.64
CA SER A 226 -2.07 6.19 -13.04
C SER A 226 -1.43 7.43 -13.68
N ASP A 227 -0.98 8.39 -12.87
CA ASP A 227 -0.21 9.56 -13.29
C ASP A 227 1.23 9.22 -13.73
N LEU A 228 1.74 8.07 -13.33
CA LEU A 228 3.05 7.59 -13.75
C LEU A 228 3.02 6.87 -15.10
N ALA A 229 1.86 6.42 -15.58
CA ALA A 229 1.76 5.74 -16.88
C ALA A 229 2.40 6.56 -17.99
N PHE A 230 2.13 7.88 -17.99
CA PHE A 230 2.78 8.84 -18.87
C PHE A 230 3.19 10.12 -18.11
N PRO A 231 4.43 10.62 -18.30
CA PRO A 231 5.48 10.08 -19.18
C PRO A 231 6.39 9.03 -18.52
N HIS A 232 6.30 8.81 -17.18
CA HIS A 232 7.34 8.12 -16.42
C HIS A 232 7.54 6.65 -16.86
N HIS A 233 6.51 5.83 -16.81
CA HIS A 233 6.59 4.41 -17.17
C HIS A 233 6.79 4.19 -18.68
N GLU A 234 6.22 5.06 -19.52
CA GLU A 234 6.49 5.04 -20.96
C GLU A 234 7.98 5.27 -21.24
N ASN A 235 8.61 6.21 -20.54
CA ASN A 235 10.04 6.48 -20.65
C ASN A 235 10.87 5.32 -20.11
N GLU A 236 10.44 4.66 -19.03
CA GLU A 236 11.12 3.46 -18.52
C GLU A 236 11.09 2.31 -19.53
N ILE A 237 9.96 2.10 -20.22
CA ILE A 237 9.86 1.11 -21.30
C ILE A 237 10.86 1.42 -22.39
N ALA A 238 10.87 2.65 -22.88
CA ALA A 238 11.77 3.06 -23.96
C ALA A 238 13.24 2.84 -23.55
N GLN A 239 13.62 3.25 -22.35
CA GLN A 239 14.98 3.10 -21.81
C GLN A 239 15.36 1.62 -21.68
N SER A 240 14.51 0.83 -21.01
CA SER A 240 14.83 -0.56 -20.65
C SER A 240 14.83 -1.47 -21.87
N GLU A 241 13.84 -1.36 -22.76
CA GLU A 241 13.75 -2.20 -23.95
C GLU A 241 14.83 -1.85 -24.97
N ALA A 242 15.13 -0.57 -25.19
CA ALA A 242 16.23 -0.16 -26.05
C ALA A 242 17.59 -0.61 -25.51
N ALA A 243 17.83 -0.48 -24.21
CA ALA A 243 19.09 -0.91 -23.60
C ALA A 243 19.26 -2.43 -23.62
N ASN A 244 18.23 -3.19 -23.26
CA ASN A 244 18.30 -4.64 -23.08
C ASN A 244 17.98 -5.47 -24.32
N GLY A 245 17.20 -4.91 -25.29
CA GLY A 245 16.76 -5.60 -26.49
C GLY A 245 15.70 -6.68 -26.26
N CYS A 246 14.94 -6.58 -25.16
CA CYS A 246 13.86 -7.51 -24.81
C CYS A 246 12.73 -6.77 -24.09
N LYS A 247 11.55 -7.39 -23.98
CA LYS A 247 10.41 -6.86 -23.24
C LYS A 247 10.81 -6.55 -21.79
N PHE A 248 10.40 -5.38 -21.29
CA PHE A 248 10.76 -4.94 -19.95
C PHE A 248 9.83 -5.53 -18.89
N VAL A 249 8.52 -5.42 -19.06
CA VAL A 249 7.51 -5.81 -18.06
C VAL A 249 6.42 -6.64 -18.73
N ASN A 250 5.97 -7.73 -18.07
CA ASN A 250 4.86 -8.52 -18.55
C ASN A 250 3.51 -7.89 -18.23
N TYR A 251 3.31 -7.41 -16.99
CA TYR A 251 2.05 -6.83 -16.53
C TYR A 251 2.26 -5.44 -15.96
N TRP A 252 1.60 -4.45 -16.53
CA TRP A 252 1.57 -3.07 -16.04
C TRP A 252 0.29 -2.85 -15.23
N MET A 253 0.44 -2.38 -13.98
CA MET A 253 -0.69 -2.17 -13.09
C MET A 253 -0.69 -0.75 -12.54
N HIS A 254 -1.78 -0.01 -12.76
CA HIS A 254 -1.93 1.34 -12.24
C HIS A 254 -3.15 1.49 -11.34
N ASN A 255 -2.95 2.10 -10.17
CA ASN A 255 -4.07 2.45 -9.32
C ASN A 255 -4.66 3.81 -9.75
N GLY A 256 -5.99 3.94 -9.58
CA GLY A 256 -6.72 5.18 -9.87
C GLY A 256 -6.34 6.32 -8.92
N PHE A 257 -6.73 7.54 -9.30
CA PHE A 257 -6.46 8.75 -8.50
C PHE A 257 -7.29 8.81 -7.21
N ILE A 258 -6.79 9.59 -6.24
CA ILE A 258 -7.63 10.08 -5.13
C ILE A 258 -8.10 11.49 -5.46
N ASN A 259 -9.43 11.67 -5.47
CA ASN A 259 -10.09 12.96 -5.47
C ASN A 259 -10.40 13.39 -4.03
N VAL A 260 -10.55 14.66 -3.80
CA VAL A 260 -11.03 15.23 -2.54
C VAL A 260 -12.33 15.97 -2.82
N ASP A 261 -13.42 15.55 -2.19
CA ASP A 261 -14.77 16.09 -2.42
C ASP A 261 -15.10 16.20 -3.94
N ASN A 262 -14.83 15.11 -4.67
CA ASN A 262 -15.02 14.96 -6.13
C ASN A 262 -14.19 15.93 -6.99
N ARG A 263 -13.12 16.50 -6.44
CA ARG A 263 -12.18 17.37 -7.17
C ARG A 263 -10.77 16.78 -7.10
N LYS A 264 -9.98 17.01 -8.14
CA LYS A 264 -8.56 16.60 -8.13
C LYS A 264 -7.85 17.21 -6.92
N MET A 265 -7.12 16.37 -6.18
CA MET A 265 -6.29 16.83 -5.07
C MET A 265 -5.11 17.65 -5.59
N SER A 266 -4.93 18.88 -5.09
CA SER A 266 -3.78 19.72 -5.42
C SER A 266 -3.47 20.73 -4.31
N LYS A 267 -2.19 21.09 -4.17
CA LYS A 267 -1.75 22.11 -3.20
C LYS A 267 -2.38 23.48 -3.49
N SER A 268 -2.54 23.82 -4.77
CA SER A 268 -3.11 25.12 -5.20
C SER A 268 -4.60 25.26 -4.85
N LEU A 269 -5.33 24.16 -4.71
CA LEU A 269 -6.74 24.16 -4.32
C LEU A 269 -6.93 24.11 -2.79
N GLY A 270 -5.85 23.99 -2.00
CA GLY A 270 -5.93 23.87 -0.55
C GLY A 270 -6.59 22.59 -0.04
N ASN A 271 -6.79 21.60 -0.92
CA ASN A 271 -7.41 20.32 -0.61
C ASN A 271 -6.37 19.16 -0.56
N PHE A 272 -5.14 19.49 -0.21
CA PHE A 272 -4.03 18.54 -0.10
C PHE A 272 -3.82 18.15 1.36
N PHE A 273 -3.88 16.86 1.65
CA PHE A 273 -3.70 16.32 3.00
C PHE A 273 -2.53 15.33 3.03
N THR A 274 -1.65 15.49 4.00
CA THR A 274 -0.66 14.46 4.33
C THR A 274 -1.34 13.27 4.99
N VAL A 275 -0.73 12.10 4.92
CA VAL A 275 -1.25 10.89 5.58
C VAL A 275 -1.41 11.11 7.08
N ARG A 276 -0.45 11.79 7.74
CA ARG A 276 -0.48 12.03 9.18
C ARG A 276 -1.53 13.05 9.61
N GLU A 277 -1.83 14.06 8.80
CA GLU A 277 -2.96 14.97 9.06
C GLU A 277 -4.28 14.22 8.99
N ALA A 278 -4.48 13.41 7.97
CA ALA A 278 -5.65 12.54 7.85
C ALA A 278 -5.74 11.52 9.00
N ALA A 279 -4.60 10.91 9.36
CA ALA A 279 -4.53 9.94 10.45
C ALA A 279 -4.75 10.57 11.84
N GLY A 280 -4.39 11.84 12.03
CA GLY A 280 -4.69 12.58 13.24
C GLY A 280 -6.17 12.73 13.52
N VAL A 281 -7.01 12.68 12.47
CA VAL A 281 -8.48 12.78 12.58
C VAL A 281 -9.14 11.39 12.61
N TYR A 282 -8.70 10.47 11.76
CA TYR A 282 -9.41 9.20 11.50
C TYR A 282 -8.68 7.95 11.98
N GLY A 283 -7.36 8.01 12.19
CA GLY A 283 -6.49 6.85 12.43
C GLY A 283 -5.87 6.29 11.14
N TYR A 284 -4.66 5.75 11.24
CA TYR A 284 -3.96 5.13 10.10
C TYR A 284 -4.67 3.87 9.59
N ASP A 285 -5.22 3.07 10.49
CA ASP A 285 -6.03 1.90 10.21
C ASP A 285 -7.29 2.23 9.41
N CYS A 286 -7.96 3.32 9.75
CA CYS A 286 -9.10 3.83 8.98
C CYS A 286 -8.69 4.26 7.56
N ILE A 287 -7.52 4.90 7.39
CA ILE A 287 -7.02 5.28 6.05
C ILE A 287 -6.72 4.04 5.23
N ARG A 288 -6.10 3.01 5.81
CA ARG A 288 -5.89 1.74 5.11
C ARG A 288 -7.22 1.12 4.69
N MET A 289 -8.18 1.02 5.60
CA MET A 289 -9.51 0.47 5.30
C MET A 289 -10.22 1.27 4.19
N PHE A 290 -10.18 2.59 4.25
CA PHE A 290 -10.70 3.48 3.22
C PHE A 290 -10.13 3.17 1.83
N ILE A 291 -8.81 2.95 1.73
CA ILE A 291 -8.14 2.63 0.46
C ILE A 291 -8.62 1.27 -0.07
N LEU A 292 -8.80 0.27 0.80
CA LEU A 292 -9.13 -1.10 0.41
C LEU A 292 -10.61 -1.33 0.11
N MET A 293 -11.51 -0.44 0.57
CA MET A 293 -12.95 -0.52 0.30
C MET A 293 -13.35 -0.21 -1.15
N SER A 294 -12.41 0.14 -2.01
CA SER A 294 -12.64 0.41 -3.42
C SER A 294 -11.67 -0.40 -4.26
N HIS A 295 -12.11 -0.85 -5.43
CA HIS A 295 -11.22 -1.49 -6.38
C HIS A 295 -10.05 -0.57 -6.75
N TYR A 296 -8.82 -1.11 -6.82
CA TYR A 296 -7.60 -0.29 -6.96
C TYR A 296 -7.58 0.58 -8.22
N ARG A 297 -8.14 0.12 -9.34
CA ARG A 297 -8.22 0.89 -10.59
C ARG A 297 -9.24 2.02 -10.56
N SER A 298 -10.29 1.93 -9.75
CA SER A 298 -11.34 2.95 -9.67
C SER A 298 -10.83 4.22 -9.02
N PRO A 299 -11.25 5.41 -9.46
CA PRO A 299 -11.02 6.63 -8.70
C PRO A 299 -11.61 6.51 -7.29
N LEU A 300 -10.89 7.03 -6.31
CA LEU A 300 -11.31 7.01 -4.90
C LEU A 300 -11.56 8.43 -4.43
N ASN A 301 -12.73 8.68 -3.82
CA ASN A 301 -13.07 10.01 -3.31
C ASN A 301 -12.81 10.11 -1.81
N TYR A 302 -11.86 10.94 -1.42
CA TYR A 302 -11.58 11.27 -0.02
C TYR A 302 -12.62 12.30 0.46
N SER A 303 -13.54 11.86 1.30
CA SER A 303 -14.53 12.74 1.96
C SER A 303 -14.76 12.25 3.38
N GLY A 304 -15.20 13.17 4.27
CA GLY A 304 -15.49 12.84 5.66
C GLY A 304 -16.54 11.71 5.78
N GLU A 305 -17.54 11.70 4.91
CA GLU A 305 -18.58 10.66 4.91
C GLU A 305 -18.00 9.26 4.62
N ILE A 306 -17.18 9.12 3.57
CA ILE A 306 -16.59 7.81 3.18
C ILE A 306 -15.59 7.34 4.25
N LEU A 307 -14.84 8.26 4.85
CA LEU A 307 -13.93 7.91 5.96
C LEU A 307 -14.69 7.45 7.21
N MET A 308 -15.83 8.04 7.51
CA MET A 308 -16.68 7.56 8.61
C MET A 308 -17.28 6.19 8.31
N GLN A 309 -17.62 5.88 7.06
CA GLN A 309 -18.02 4.53 6.64
C GLN A 309 -16.88 3.52 6.82
N ALA A 310 -15.65 3.88 6.41
CA ALA A 310 -14.47 3.04 6.60
C ALA A 310 -14.19 2.79 8.10
N LYS A 311 -14.33 3.82 8.94
CA LYS A 311 -14.19 3.71 10.40
C LYS A 311 -15.22 2.76 11.00
N ALA A 312 -16.49 2.90 10.62
CA ALA A 312 -17.57 2.03 11.11
C ALA A 312 -17.36 0.57 10.65
N ALA A 313 -16.87 0.36 9.42
CA ALA A 313 -16.51 -0.97 8.92
C ALA A 313 -15.38 -1.59 9.75
N LEU A 314 -14.31 -0.83 10.01
CA LEU A 314 -13.19 -1.28 10.84
C LEU A 314 -13.62 -1.59 12.29
N GLU A 315 -14.47 -0.77 12.90
CA GLU A 315 -15.02 -1.00 14.24
C GLU A 315 -15.81 -2.31 14.32
N ARG A 316 -16.58 -2.64 13.28
CA ARG A 316 -17.30 -3.93 13.20
C ARG A 316 -16.34 -5.11 13.13
N LEU A 317 -15.28 -5.02 12.33
CA LEU A 317 -14.26 -6.06 12.23
C LEU A 317 -13.50 -6.21 13.56
N SER A 318 -13.11 -5.11 14.20
CA SER A 318 -12.46 -5.14 15.52
C SER A 318 -13.35 -5.76 16.59
N THR A 319 -14.65 -5.44 16.59
CA THR A 319 -15.62 -6.03 17.51
C THR A 319 -15.73 -7.54 17.33
N ALA A 320 -15.70 -8.02 16.07
CA ALA A 320 -15.72 -9.46 15.81
C ALA A 320 -14.46 -10.15 16.37
N LYS A 321 -13.29 -9.54 16.20
CA LYS A 321 -12.03 -10.03 16.80
C LYS A 321 -12.11 -10.08 18.32
N ASP A 322 -12.57 -9.00 18.96
CA ASP A 322 -12.68 -8.92 20.42
C ASP A 322 -13.64 -10.00 20.97
N ASN A 323 -14.73 -10.28 20.24
CA ASN A 323 -15.66 -11.36 20.57
C ASN A 323 -15.01 -12.73 20.47
N LEU A 324 -14.27 -13.00 19.39
CA LEU A 324 -13.54 -14.25 19.23
C LEU A 324 -12.50 -14.43 20.32
N ASP A 325 -11.70 -13.40 20.61
CA ASP A 325 -10.71 -13.43 21.70
C ASP A 325 -11.34 -13.69 23.08
N PHE A 326 -12.57 -13.20 23.30
CA PHE A 326 -13.31 -13.46 24.51
C PHE A 326 -13.69 -14.96 24.60
N PHE A 327 -14.25 -15.55 23.54
CA PHE A 327 -14.69 -16.94 23.57
C PHE A 327 -13.53 -17.93 23.51
N CYS A 328 -12.39 -17.60 22.91
CA CYS A 328 -11.17 -18.39 23.04
C CYS A 328 -10.72 -18.53 24.51
N ARG A 329 -10.99 -17.53 25.36
CA ARG A 329 -10.65 -17.57 26.79
C ARG A 329 -11.76 -18.14 27.67
N ASN A 330 -13.03 -17.90 27.32
CA ASN A 330 -14.18 -18.13 28.19
C ASN A 330 -15.22 -19.11 27.62
N GLY A 331 -14.98 -19.71 26.48
CA GLY A 331 -15.81 -20.78 25.91
C GLY A 331 -15.75 -22.06 26.73
N ALA A 332 -16.57 -23.02 26.40
CA ALA A 332 -16.57 -24.34 27.06
C ALA A 332 -15.25 -25.06 26.79
N ASP A 333 -14.70 -25.71 27.83
CA ASP A 333 -13.51 -26.55 27.69
C ASP A 333 -13.87 -27.87 26.98
N GLY A 334 -12.93 -28.42 26.23
CA GLY A 334 -13.06 -29.71 25.55
C GLY A 334 -12.89 -29.59 24.01
N GLU A 335 -13.02 -30.73 23.36
CA GLU A 335 -12.98 -30.81 21.90
C GLU A 335 -14.27 -30.26 21.28
N MET A 336 -14.20 -29.85 20.02
CA MET A 336 -15.40 -29.46 19.24
C MET A 336 -16.39 -30.60 19.18
N THR A 337 -17.66 -30.29 19.35
CA THR A 337 -18.74 -31.22 19.03
C THR A 337 -18.79 -31.49 17.51
N PRO A 338 -19.36 -32.61 17.05
CA PRO A 338 -19.53 -32.85 15.60
C PRO A 338 -20.26 -31.73 14.86
N ALA A 339 -21.25 -31.09 15.47
CA ALA A 339 -21.97 -29.96 14.91
C ALA A 339 -21.10 -28.70 14.79
N GLU A 340 -20.24 -28.44 15.76
CA GLU A 340 -19.28 -27.35 15.70
C GLU A 340 -18.20 -27.58 14.65
N ALA A 341 -17.72 -28.82 14.52
CA ALA A 341 -16.77 -29.19 13.47
C ALA A 341 -17.36 -29.02 12.07
N GLU A 342 -18.63 -29.40 11.86
CA GLU A 342 -19.36 -29.17 10.62
C GLU A 342 -19.54 -27.66 10.36
N THR A 343 -19.91 -26.90 11.38
CA THR A 343 -20.02 -25.43 11.29
C THR A 343 -18.70 -24.82 10.86
N LEU A 344 -17.58 -25.13 11.53
CA LEU A 344 -16.27 -24.62 11.18
C LEU A 344 -15.88 -25.00 9.75
N ALA A 345 -16.12 -26.23 9.32
CA ALA A 345 -15.85 -26.68 7.96
C ALA A 345 -16.66 -25.89 6.93
N SER A 346 -17.92 -25.58 7.22
CA SER A 346 -18.79 -24.79 6.34
C SER A 346 -18.30 -23.37 6.11
N LEU A 347 -17.58 -22.78 7.08
CA LEU A 347 -16.98 -21.45 6.95
C LEU A 347 -15.89 -21.38 5.87
N GLY A 348 -15.36 -22.52 5.43
CA GLY A 348 -14.38 -22.58 4.33
C GLY A 348 -14.89 -21.97 3.01
N VAL A 349 -16.21 -21.88 2.81
CA VAL A 349 -16.81 -21.21 1.64
C VAL A 349 -16.44 -19.74 1.57
N TYR A 350 -16.23 -19.06 2.69
CA TYR A 350 -15.86 -17.64 2.73
C TYR A 350 -14.39 -17.43 2.39
N ARG A 351 -13.50 -18.40 2.72
CA ARG A 351 -12.13 -18.42 2.19
C ARG A 351 -12.14 -18.50 0.67
N GLN A 352 -12.97 -19.36 0.09
CA GLN A 352 -13.08 -19.48 -1.36
C GLN A 352 -13.60 -18.18 -1.99
N LYS A 353 -14.68 -17.59 -1.44
CA LYS A 353 -15.21 -16.30 -1.93
C LYS A 353 -14.14 -15.18 -1.86
N PHE A 354 -13.37 -15.14 -0.78
CA PHE A 354 -12.28 -14.20 -0.65
C PHE A 354 -11.21 -14.41 -1.73
N CYS A 355 -10.82 -15.65 -1.95
CA CYS A 355 -9.86 -15.98 -3.01
C CYS A 355 -10.41 -15.68 -4.40
N ASP A 356 -11.66 -15.98 -4.67
CA ASP A 356 -12.31 -15.69 -5.96
C ASP A 356 -12.30 -14.18 -6.26
N ALA A 357 -12.60 -13.35 -5.25
CA ALA A 357 -12.54 -11.90 -5.36
C ALA A 357 -11.10 -11.40 -5.61
N MET A 358 -10.14 -11.92 -4.87
CA MET A 358 -8.73 -11.53 -5.03
C MET A 358 -8.12 -12.08 -6.33
N ASP A 359 -8.58 -13.22 -6.82
CA ASP A 359 -8.17 -13.79 -8.10
C ASP A 359 -8.75 -13.05 -9.31
N ASP A 360 -9.77 -12.24 -9.11
CA ASP A 360 -10.37 -11.34 -10.11
C ASP A 360 -9.81 -9.92 -9.96
N ASP A 361 -8.60 -9.74 -10.44
CA ASP A 361 -7.91 -8.44 -10.49
C ASP A 361 -7.75 -7.76 -9.12
N PHE A 362 -7.46 -8.57 -8.08
CA PHE A 362 -7.23 -8.09 -6.71
C PHE A 362 -8.37 -7.21 -6.16
N ASN A 363 -9.61 -7.64 -6.35
CA ASN A 363 -10.79 -6.93 -5.90
C ASN A 363 -10.92 -6.97 -4.36
N THR A 364 -10.22 -6.05 -3.69
CA THR A 364 -10.22 -5.93 -2.23
C THR A 364 -11.58 -5.56 -1.67
N ALA A 365 -12.44 -4.86 -2.42
CA ALA A 365 -13.78 -4.49 -1.97
C ALA A 365 -14.67 -5.73 -1.79
N ASP A 366 -14.66 -6.64 -2.77
CA ASP A 366 -15.42 -7.90 -2.68
C ASP A 366 -14.77 -8.88 -1.68
N ALA A 367 -13.44 -8.88 -1.57
CA ALA A 367 -12.73 -9.64 -0.55
C ALA A 367 -13.13 -9.19 0.88
N ILE A 368 -13.25 -7.89 1.13
CA ILE A 368 -13.77 -7.33 2.39
C ILE A 368 -15.22 -7.75 2.60
N SER A 369 -16.05 -7.77 1.56
CA SER A 369 -17.43 -8.24 1.64
C SER A 369 -17.50 -9.70 2.07
N ALA A 370 -16.64 -10.58 1.53
CA ALA A 370 -16.53 -11.97 1.96
C ALA A 370 -16.12 -12.10 3.45
N ILE A 371 -15.23 -11.24 3.95
CA ILE A 371 -14.89 -11.20 5.38
C ILE A 371 -16.11 -10.76 6.22
N PHE A 372 -16.90 -9.79 5.79
CA PHE A 372 -18.11 -9.40 6.51
C PHE A 372 -19.18 -10.49 6.54
N GLU A 373 -19.32 -11.25 5.47
CA GLU A 373 -20.18 -12.43 5.44
C GLU A 373 -19.70 -13.50 6.44
N LEU A 374 -18.39 -13.79 6.42
CA LEU A 374 -17.75 -14.68 7.40
C LEU A 374 -18.03 -14.22 8.84
N VAL A 375 -17.83 -12.94 9.14
CA VAL A 375 -18.08 -12.37 10.48
C VAL A 375 -19.52 -12.54 10.91
N ARG A 376 -20.49 -12.42 10.01
CA ARG A 376 -21.91 -12.65 10.32
C ARG A 376 -22.15 -14.09 10.78
N GLU A 377 -21.61 -15.07 10.07
CA GLU A 377 -21.76 -16.49 10.43
C GLU A 377 -21.00 -16.84 11.71
N ILE A 378 -19.77 -16.33 11.86
CA ILE A 378 -19.00 -16.46 13.10
C ILE A 378 -19.79 -15.92 14.30
N ASN A 379 -20.38 -14.73 14.19
CA ASN A 379 -21.17 -14.15 15.29
C ASN A 379 -22.40 -14.98 15.64
N SER A 380 -22.94 -15.76 14.70
CA SER A 380 -24.02 -16.71 14.97
C SER A 380 -23.49 -17.96 15.70
N ALA A 381 -22.40 -18.53 15.23
CA ALA A 381 -21.79 -19.75 15.78
C ALA A 381 -21.10 -19.51 17.13
N VAL A 382 -20.43 -18.37 17.29
CA VAL A 382 -19.65 -17.99 18.46
C VAL A 382 -20.38 -16.85 19.20
N SER A 383 -21.51 -17.19 19.80
CA SER A 383 -22.35 -16.26 20.56
C SER A 383 -22.61 -16.76 21.99
N PRO A 384 -23.03 -15.87 22.91
CA PRO A 384 -23.36 -16.30 24.28
C PRO A 384 -24.41 -17.38 24.34
N ASN A 385 -25.40 -17.37 23.44
CA ASN A 385 -26.50 -18.32 23.43
C ASN A 385 -26.12 -19.66 22.78
N ALA A 386 -25.09 -19.68 21.93
CA ALA A 386 -24.61 -20.89 21.29
C ALA A 386 -23.73 -21.76 22.22
N HIS A 387 -23.21 -21.18 23.31
CA HIS A 387 -22.32 -21.85 24.27
C HIS A 387 -21.12 -22.54 23.59
N PRO A 388 -20.36 -21.83 22.73
CA PRO A 388 -19.32 -22.44 21.92
C PRO A 388 -18.17 -23.00 22.76
N THR A 389 -17.54 -24.07 22.25
CA THR A 389 -16.25 -24.52 22.79
C THR A 389 -15.13 -23.52 22.46
N LYS A 390 -14.07 -23.49 23.28
CA LYS A 390 -12.85 -22.72 22.98
C LYS A 390 -12.28 -23.15 21.64
N ALA A 391 -12.30 -24.44 21.33
CA ALA A 391 -11.78 -25.02 20.10
C ALA A 391 -12.51 -24.46 18.84
N LEU A 392 -13.85 -24.31 18.89
CA LEU A 392 -14.59 -23.65 17.80
C LEU A 392 -14.20 -22.19 17.66
N ALA A 393 -14.13 -21.45 18.77
CA ALA A 393 -13.76 -20.05 18.77
C ALA A 393 -12.34 -19.83 18.20
N GLU A 394 -11.39 -20.67 18.55
CA GLU A 394 -10.02 -20.66 18.03
C GLU A 394 -9.96 -20.96 16.53
N GLY A 395 -10.73 -21.94 16.05
CA GLY A 395 -10.83 -22.24 14.62
C GLY A 395 -11.44 -21.09 13.82
N CYS A 396 -12.51 -20.49 14.33
CA CYS A 396 -13.13 -19.29 13.71
C CYS A 396 -12.17 -18.09 13.69
N ARG A 397 -11.46 -17.86 14.81
CA ARG A 397 -10.46 -16.81 14.93
C ARG A 397 -9.30 -17.00 13.96
N ALA A 398 -8.80 -18.21 13.81
CA ALA A 398 -7.73 -18.52 12.88
C ALA A 398 -8.11 -18.17 11.43
N LEU A 399 -9.29 -18.62 10.97
CA LEU A 399 -9.79 -18.29 9.64
C LEU A 399 -10.00 -16.78 9.45
N TYR A 400 -10.59 -16.11 10.44
CA TYR A 400 -10.83 -14.68 10.38
C TYR A 400 -9.54 -13.86 10.27
N LEU A 401 -8.53 -14.21 11.09
CA LEU A 401 -7.23 -13.54 11.07
C LEU A 401 -6.43 -13.86 9.81
N GLU A 402 -6.50 -15.09 9.31
CA GLU A 402 -5.89 -15.51 8.04
C GLU A 402 -6.28 -14.57 6.90
N LEU A 403 -7.59 -14.35 6.68
CA LEU A 403 -8.06 -13.50 5.60
C LEU A 403 -7.80 -12.01 5.85
N SER A 404 -7.94 -11.56 7.09
CA SER A 404 -7.68 -10.18 7.47
C SER A 404 -6.20 -9.80 7.31
N ASP A 405 -5.27 -10.72 7.58
CA ASP A 405 -3.82 -10.48 7.44
C ASP A 405 -3.40 -10.34 5.97
N VAL A 406 -4.06 -11.05 5.05
CA VAL A 406 -3.82 -10.85 3.60
C VAL A 406 -4.10 -9.40 3.20
N LEU A 407 -5.16 -8.79 3.72
CA LEU A 407 -5.45 -7.38 3.50
C LEU A 407 -4.61 -6.44 4.39
N GLY A 408 -3.86 -7.01 5.34
CA GLY A 408 -3.07 -6.27 6.32
C GLY A 408 -3.92 -5.31 7.15
N ILE A 409 -5.16 -5.69 7.46
CA ILE A 409 -6.04 -4.88 8.30
C ILE A 409 -5.43 -4.83 9.70
N PRO A 410 -4.95 -3.67 10.17
CA PRO A 410 -4.36 -3.57 11.48
C PRO A 410 -5.50 -3.57 12.51
N PHE A 411 -5.58 -4.64 13.27
CA PHE A 411 -6.36 -4.58 14.50
C PHE A 411 -5.47 -3.91 15.54
N ALA A 412 -5.78 -2.68 15.90
CA ALA A 412 -5.09 -2.00 16.97
C ALA A 412 -5.06 -2.94 18.18
N GLU A 413 -3.87 -3.30 18.65
CA GLU A 413 -3.76 -3.86 20.00
C GLU A 413 -4.29 -2.76 20.90
N LYS A 414 -5.56 -2.91 21.30
CA LYS A 414 -6.07 -2.08 22.39
C LYS A 414 -5.19 -2.40 23.58
N LYS A 415 -4.29 -1.50 23.94
CA LYS A 415 -3.72 -1.46 25.28
C LYS A 415 -4.84 -1.07 26.27
N ASP A 416 -5.96 -1.75 26.12
CA ASP A 416 -7.10 -1.63 27.00
C ASP A 416 -6.89 -2.61 28.17
N GLU A 417 -5.80 -2.42 28.89
CA GLU A 417 -5.69 -2.97 30.22
C GLU A 417 -6.52 -2.09 31.16
N LEU A 418 -7.36 -2.71 31.94
CA LEU A 418 -7.98 -2.03 33.06
C LEU A 418 -6.86 -1.55 33.98
N THR A 419 -6.95 -0.35 34.49
CA THR A 419 -6.07 0.03 35.61
C THR A 419 -6.28 -0.92 36.77
N SER A 420 -5.31 -1.05 37.66
CA SER A 420 -5.43 -1.94 38.84
C SER A 420 -6.69 -1.65 39.64
N GLU A 421 -7.13 -0.39 39.71
CA GLU A 421 -8.36 0.04 40.36
C GLU A 421 -9.61 -0.41 39.58
N GLN A 422 -9.63 -0.24 38.26
CA GLN A 422 -10.72 -0.71 37.41
C GLN A 422 -10.83 -2.25 37.40
N GLU A 423 -9.70 -2.95 37.43
CA GLU A 423 -9.67 -4.40 37.52
C GLU A 423 -10.22 -4.89 38.88
N ALA A 424 -9.87 -4.20 39.97
CA ALA A 424 -10.44 -4.49 41.30
C ALA A 424 -11.96 -4.30 41.32
N LEU A 425 -12.47 -3.20 40.71
CA LEU A 425 -13.91 -2.95 40.57
C LEU A 425 -14.59 -4.02 39.70
N PHE A 426 -13.97 -4.40 38.57
CA PHE A 426 -14.51 -5.44 37.71
C PHE A 426 -14.61 -6.78 38.40
N ASN A 427 -13.59 -7.18 39.19
CA ASN A 427 -13.61 -8.39 39.99
C ASN A 427 -14.61 -8.32 41.15
N ALA A 428 -14.70 -7.19 41.86
CA ALA A 428 -15.69 -6.96 42.90
C ALA A 428 -17.13 -7.09 42.37
N ARG A 429 -17.40 -6.57 41.16
CA ARG A 429 -18.71 -6.73 40.50
C ARG A 429 -18.99 -8.22 40.21
N LYS A 430 -18.00 -9.00 39.77
CA LYS A 430 -18.13 -10.43 39.51
C LYS A 430 -18.49 -11.19 40.78
N ASP A 431 -17.88 -10.82 41.93
CA ASP A 431 -18.17 -11.43 43.21
C ASP A 431 -19.53 -11.01 43.78
N ALA A 432 -19.95 -9.74 43.64
CA ALA A 432 -21.27 -9.26 43.99
C ALA A 432 -22.37 -10.04 43.23
N ARG A 433 -22.18 -10.30 41.94
CA ARG A 433 -23.11 -11.14 41.16
C ARG A 433 -23.19 -12.58 41.63
N LYS A 434 -22.03 -13.23 41.92
CA LYS A 434 -22.01 -14.57 42.49
C LYS A 434 -22.77 -14.64 43.81
N ALA A 435 -22.65 -13.61 44.63
CA ALA A 435 -23.36 -13.47 45.90
C ALA A 435 -24.82 -13.04 45.76
N LYS A 436 -25.31 -12.81 44.49
CA LYS A 436 -26.65 -12.29 44.17
C LYS A 436 -26.92 -10.94 44.80
N ASN A 437 -25.86 -10.14 45.07
CA ASN A 437 -25.99 -8.75 45.56
C ASN A 437 -26.12 -7.83 44.36
N TRP A 438 -27.35 -7.72 43.85
CA TRP A 438 -27.65 -6.99 42.62
C TRP A 438 -27.44 -5.46 42.78
N ALA A 439 -27.76 -4.92 43.98
CA ALA A 439 -27.61 -3.48 44.26
C ALA A 439 -26.13 -3.07 44.17
N GLU A 440 -25.22 -3.85 44.74
CA GLU A 440 -23.79 -3.57 44.68
C GLU A 440 -23.23 -3.80 43.28
N SER A 441 -23.67 -4.86 42.57
CA SER A 441 -23.31 -5.10 41.16
C SER A 441 -23.68 -3.93 40.25
N ASP A 442 -24.87 -3.36 40.43
CA ASP A 442 -25.35 -2.21 39.63
C ASP A 442 -24.56 -0.94 39.97
N ARG A 443 -24.31 -0.69 41.26
CA ARG A 443 -23.47 0.43 41.70
C ARG A 443 -22.10 0.40 41.04
N ILE A 444 -21.43 -0.76 41.08
CA ILE A 444 -20.07 -0.92 40.48
C ILE A 444 -20.13 -0.78 38.93
N ARG A 445 -21.18 -1.28 38.29
CA ARG A 445 -21.37 -1.08 36.84
C ARG A 445 -21.43 0.39 36.50
N ASP A 446 -22.19 1.17 37.26
CA ASP A 446 -22.35 2.60 37.00
C ASP A 446 -21.07 3.38 37.32
N GLU A 447 -20.31 2.95 38.31
CA GLU A 447 -19.00 3.49 38.66
C GLU A 447 -17.97 3.22 37.52
N LEU A 448 -17.93 1.99 37.00
CA LEU A 448 -17.10 1.65 35.84
C LEU A 448 -17.49 2.43 34.58
N LYS A 449 -18.83 2.61 34.39
CA LYS A 449 -19.33 3.41 33.26
C LYS A 449 -18.91 4.86 33.37
N ALA A 450 -18.94 5.46 34.58
CA ALA A 450 -18.44 6.80 34.81
C ALA A 450 -16.95 6.96 34.55
N GLN A 451 -16.16 5.86 34.63
CA GLN A 451 -14.75 5.79 34.27
C GLN A 451 -14.53 5.42 32.78
N GLY A 452 -15.58 5.44 31.96
CA GLY A 452 -15.52 5.12 30.53
C GLY A 452 -15.45 3.61 30.25
N ILE A 453 -15.87 2.74 31.17
CA ILE A 453 -15.87 1.27 31.01
C ILE A 453 -17.31 0.78 30.94
N LEU A 454 -17.75 0.31 29.80
CA LEU A 454 -19.01 -0.42 29.64
C LEU A 454 -18.82 -1.90 29.93
N VAL A 455 -19.62 -2.44 30.84
CA VAL A 455 -19.57 -3.86 31.20
C VAL A 455 -20.83 -4.56 30.71
N GLU A 456 -20.65 -5.67 30.00
CA GLU A 456 -21.71 -6.54 29.51
C GLU A 456 -21.65 -7.91 30.19
N ASP A 457 -22.80 -8.40 30.64
CA ASP A 457 -22.91 -9.72 31.24
C ASP A 457 -23.26 -10.76 30.18
N THR A 458 -22.51 -11.87 30.14
CA THR A 458 -22.81 -13.02 29.28
C THR A 458 -22.87 -14.29 30.11
N PRO A 459 -23.51 -15.38 29.65
CA PRO A 459 -23.49 -16.66 30.33
C PRO A 459 -22.06 -17.22 30.58
N GLN A 460 -21.10 -16.83 29.73
CA GLN A 460 -19.70 -17.28 29.82
C GLN A 460 -18.82 -16.32 30.64
N GLY A 461 -19.39 -15.24 31.18
CA GLY A 461 -18.66 -14.27 32.00
C GLY A 461 -18.95 -12.82 31.61
N MET A 462 -18.33 -11.89 32.31
CA MET A 462 -18.43 -10.48 32.02
C MET A 462 -17.44 -10.06 30.94
N LYS A 463 -17.91 -9.22 30.02
CA LYS A 463 -17.09 -8.48 29.05
C LYS A 463 -17.04 -7.01 29.44
N TRP A 464 -16.01 -6.33 28.99
CA TRP A 464 -15.94 -4.89 29.11
C TRP A 464 -15.37 -4.26 27.83
N LYS A 465 -15.72 -2.99 27.60
CA LYS A 465 -15.13 -2.15 26.55
C LYS A 465 -15.03 -0.72 27.03
N ARG A 466 -14.08 0.03 26.53
CA ARG A 466 -14.04 1.49 26.74
C ARG A 466 -15.06 2.19 25.84
N ILE A 467 -15.68 3.26 26.35
CA ILE A 467 -16.66 4.10 25.65
C ILE A 467 -16.15 5.56 25.55
#